data_6f65fc67c80313a8e681badb32a25265
#
_entry.id   6f65fc67c80313a8e681badb32a25265
#
_cell.length_a   1.000
_cell.length_b   1.000
_cell.length_c   1.000
_cell.angle_alpha   90.00
_cell.angle_beta   90.00
_cell.angle_gamma   90.00
#
_symmetry.space_group_name_H-M   'P 1'
#
loop_
_entity.id
_entity.type
_entity.pdbx_description
1 polymer ?
#
loop_
_entity_poly.entity_id
_entity_poly.type
_entity_poly.pdbx_seq_one_letter_code
_entity_poly.pdbx_strand_id
1 'polypeptide(L)'
;MNIEEKARVFADGKALAALNQAIEEAYAEGYRDGYKDREDEIPVELQENKTEFVDLGLPSGTRWASTFETVDGSNCLYLPFEQAKKYQLPNREQYQELLDCCEWDRRDKNGSFDHYYVVIGPNGHQIELRASGYLIGDRLEWWTRGYFWLLDEESEGNDQIAAYFSSPDRYATRKFMGYKLPIHQVR
;
A
#
# COMPACT_ATOMS: atom_id res chain seq x y z
N MET A 1 -36.13 -26.27 -13.83
CA MET A 1 -34.76 -26.52 -14.33
C MET A 1 -34.57 -28.01 -14.42
N ASN A 2 -34.39 -28.54 -15.63
CA ASN A 2 -34.22 -29.98 -15.84
C ASN A 2 -32.76 -30.44 -15.47
N ILE A 3 -32.48 -31.74 -15.50
CA ILE A 3 -31.18 -32.30 -15.13
C ILE A 3 -30.07 -31.81 -16.06
N GLU A 4 -30.35 -31.62 -17.33
CA GLU A 4 -29.38 -31.14 -18.33
C GLU A 4 -29.00 -29.67 -18.11
N GLU A 5 -29.95 -28.81 -17.77
CA GLU A 5 -29.68 -27.41 -17.37
C GLU A 5 -28.82 -27.32 -16.09
N LYS A 6 -29.12 -28.18 -15.11
CA LYS A 6 -28.31 -28.23 -13.88
C LYS A 6 -26.86 -28.67 -14.16
N ALA A 7 -26.70 -29.67 -15.01
CA ALA A 7 -25.40 -30.18 -15.40
C ALA A 7 -24.57 -29.12 -16.14
N ARG A 8 -25.21 -28.36 -17.03
CA ARG A 8 -24.59 -27.28 -17.81
C ARG A 8 -24.11 -26.12 -16.88
N VAL A 9 -24.99 -25.64 -15.99
CA VAL A 9 -24.63 -24.60 -15.01
C VAL A 9 -23.48 -25.03 -14.11
N PHE A 10 -23.45 -26.32 -13.69
CA PHE A 10 -22.37 -26.86 -12.89
C PHE A 10 -21.04 -26.96 -13.67
N ALA A 11 -21.10 -27.38 -14.93
CA ALA A 11 -19.94 -27.44 -15.83
C ALA A 11 -19.37 -26.06 -16.12
N ASP A 12 -20.23 -25.07 -16.40
CA ASP A 12 -19.85 -23.67 -16.64
C ASP A 12 -19.20 -23.05 -15.39
N GLY A 13 -19.75 -23.33 -14.20
CA GLY A 13 -19.16 -22.89 -12.94
C GLY A 13 -17.78 -23.50 -12.65
N LYS A 14 -17.59 -24.78 -12.96
CA LYS A 14 -16.25 -25.44 -12.82
C LYS A 14 -15.25 -24.89 -13.84
N ALA A 15 -15.66 -24.65 -15.07
CA ALA A 15 -14.79 -24.09 -16.11
C ALA A 15 -14.34 -22.68 -15.75
N LEU A 16 -15.24 -21.83 -15.21
CA LEU A 16 -14.91 -20.50 -14.76
C LEU A 16 -13.95 -20.52 -13.56
N ALA A 17 -14.17 -21.42 -12.61
CA ALA A 17 -13.28 -21.57 -11.45
C ALA A 17 -11.86 -22.02 -11.88
N ALA A 18 -11.77 -22.98 -12.81
CA ALA A 18 -10.50 -23.44 -13.35
C ALA A 18 -9.76 -22.34 -14.15
N LEU A 19 -10.51 -21.52 -14.91
CA LEU A 19 -9.95 -20.39 -15.64
C LEU A 19 -9.41 -19.33 -14.68
N ASN A 20 -10.16 -18.98 -13.64
CA ASN A 20 -9.72 -18.01 -12.64
C ASN A 20 -8.47 -18.51 -11.90
N GLN A 21 -8.43 -19.79 -11.53
CA GLN A 21 -7.27 -20.39 -10.91
C GLN A 21 -6.03 -20.36 -11.84
N ALA A 22 -6.19 -20.69 -13.13
CA ALA A 22 -5.12 -20.63 -14.10
C ALA A 22 -4.58 -19.20 -14.33
N ILE A 23 -5.47 -18.20 -14.31
CA ILE A 23 -5.09 -16.78 -14.37
C ILE A 23 -4.30 -16.38 -13.13
N GLU A 24 -4.77 -16.77 -11.94
CA GLU A 24 -4.08 -16.50 -10.67
C GLU A 24 -2.69 -17.16 -10.64
N GLU A 25 -2.59 -18.40 -11.07
CA GLU A 25 -1.32 -19.15 -11.14
C GLU A 25 -0.34 -18.52 -12.15
N ALA A 26 -0.81 -18.17 -13.35
CA ALA A 26 0.02 -17.51 -14.36
C ALA A 26 0.51 -16.12 -13.90
N TYR A 27 -0.35 -15.38 -13.19
CA TYR A 27 0.02 -14.09 -12.63
C TYR A 27 1.05 -14.22 -11.50
N ALA A 28 0.86 -15.21 -10.61
CA ALA A 28 1.79 -15.52 -9.53
C ALA A 28 3.14 -16.03 -10.03
N GLU A 29 3.14 -16.76 -11.15
CA GLU A 29 4.35 -17.29 -11.79
C GLU A 29 5.14 -16.18 -12.48
N GLY A 30 4.47 -15.34 -13.28
CA GLY A 30 5.10 -14.19 -13.91
C GLY A 30 5.65 -13.16 -12.90
N TYR A 31 4.98 -13.02 -11.76
CA TYR A 31 5.46 -12.17 -10.67
C TYR A 31 6.69 -12.77 -9.97
N ARG A 32 6.69 -14.09 -9.71
CA ARG A 32 7.85 -14.81 -9.13
C ARG A 32 9.08 -14.79 -10.04
N ASP A 33 8.89 -14.98 -11.33
CA ASP A 33 10.00 -14.97 -12.29
C ASP A 33 10.59 -13.56 -12.42
N GLY A 34 9.75 -12.52 -12.46
CA GLY A 34 10.20 -11.13 -12.45
C GLY A 34 10.89 -10.68 -11.14
N TYR A 35 10.67 -11.39 -10.02
CA TYR A 35 11.37 -11.14 -8.76
C TYR A 35 12.67 -11.93 -8.63
N LYS A 36 12.72 -13.19 -9.11
CA LYS A 36 13.95 -14.01 -9.11
C LYS A 36 15.06 -13.40 -9.94
N ASP A 37 14.72 -12.89 -11.12
CA ASP A 37 15.70 -12.24 -12.00
C ASP A 37 16.29 -10.95 -11.37
N ARG A 38 15.66 -10.40 -10.32
CA ARG A 38 16.16 -9.22 -9.59
C ARG A 38 16.93 -9.55 -8.33
N GLU A 39 16.67 -10.69 -7.68
CA GLU A 39 17.40 -11.09 -6.47
C GLU A 39 18.86 -11.44 -6.76
N ASP A 40 19.17 -11.92 -7.97
CA ASP A 40 20.52 -12.28 -8.39
C ASP A 40 21.37 -11.08 -8.85
N GLU A 41 20.77 -9.88 -9.05
CA GLU A 41 21.46 -8.70 -9.60
C GLU A 41 21.66 -7.55 -8.61
N ILE A 42 21.25 -7.66 -7.35
CA ILE A 42 21.40 -6.56 -6.40
C ILE A 42 22.64 -6.75 -5.51
N PRO A 43 23.76 -6.08 -5.80
CA PRO A 43 24.63 -5.59 -4.75
C PRO A 43 23.83 -4.50 -4.04
N VAL A 44 23.33 -4.79 -2.84
CA VAL A 44 22.70 -3.76 -1.99
C VAL A 44 23.79 -2.82 -1.48
N GLU A 45 24.33 -1.99 -2.33
CA GLU A 45 24.69 -0.64 -1.95
C GLU A 45 23.35 0.09 -1.80
N LEU A 46 22.86 0.17 -0.57
CA LEU A 46 21.82 1.10 -0.17
C LEU A 46 22.28 2.48 -0.64
N GLN A 47 21.85 2.89 -1.84
CA GLN A 47 21.85 4.30 -2.17
C GLN A 47 20.99 4.92 -1.07
N GLU A 48 21.60 5.75 -0.24
CA GLU A 48 20.88 6.60 0.70
C GLU A 48 19.93 7.47 -0.14
N ASN A 49 18.75 6.93 -0.44
CA ASN A 49 17.65 7.71 -0.99
C ASN A 49 17.30 8.70 0.12
N LYS A 50 17.83 9.90 -0.02
CA LYS A 50 17.60 10.96 0.95
C LYS A 50 16.12 11.35 0.85
N THR A 51 15.32 10.76 1.75
CA THR A 51 13.89 11.04 1.86
C THR A 51 13.68 12.55 2.00
N GLU A 52 12.97 13.13 1.07
CA GLU A 52 12.59 14.54 1.11
C GLU A 52 11.36 14.71 2.01
N PHE A 53 11.44 15.62 2.99
CA PHE A 53 10.34 15.92 3.90
C PHE A 53 9.75 17.28 3.58
N VAL A 54 8.43 17.29 3.35
CA VAL A 54 7.64 18.46 3.01
C VAL A 54 6.93 19.00 4.25
N ASP A 55 7.04 20.29 4.48
CA ASP A 55 6.20 21.01 5.43
C ASP A 55 4.86 21.34 4.75
N LEU A 56 3.78 20.74 5.24
CA LEU A 56 2.43 20.95 4.73
C LEU A 56 1.69 22.09 5.44
N GLY A 57 2.32 22.76 6.42
CA GLY A 57 1.69 23.80 7.24
C GLY A 57 0.69 23.22 8.25
N LEU A 58 0.91 21.98 8.71
CA LEU A 58 0.07 21.34 9.71
C LEU A 58 0.27 21.97 11.09
N PRO A 59 -0.78 22.03 11.95
CA PRO A 59 -0.70 22.61 13.30
C PRO A 59 0.38 21.97 14.18
N SER A 60 0.63 20.68 14.07
CA SER A 60 1.69 19.98 14.81
C SER A 60 3.10 20.35 14.35
N GLY A 61 3.25 20.93 13.17
CA GLY A 61 4.53 21.13 12.51
C GLY A 61 5.14 19.84 11.94
N THR A 62 4.42 18.73 11.93
CA THR A 62 4.86 17.46 11.34
C THR A 62 5.18 17.64 9.86
N ARG A 63 6.37 17.22 9.47
CA ARG A 63 6.80 17.17 8.06
C ARG A 63 6.64 15.75 7.55
N TRP A 64 6.01 15.60 6.39
CA TRP A 64 5.74 14.32 5.76
C TRP A 64 6.74 14.05 4.63
N ALA A 65 7.15 12.80 4.47
CA ALA A 65 7.91 12.41 3.30
C ALA A 65 7.14 12.77 2.02
N SER A 66 7.84 13.22 0.97
CA SER A 66 7.20 13.62 -0.29
C SER A 66 6.49 12.45 -0.99
N THR A 67 6.96 11.23 -0.77
CA THR A 67 6.40 9.97 -1.28
C THR A 67 6.77 8.80 -0.37
N PHE A 68 6.27 7.60 -0.68
CA PHE A 68 6.66 6.36 0.01
C PHE A 68 8.14 6.04 -0.15
N GLU A 69 8.70 5.35 0.86
CA GLU A 69 10.01 4.70 0.71
C GLU A 69 9.98 3.67 -0.42
N THR A 70 11.06 3.61 -1.16
CA THR A 70 11.19 2.75 -2.34
C THR A 70 12.41 1.85 -2.22
N VAL A 71 12.36 0.68 -2.86
CA VAL A 71 13.50 -0.24 -2.93
C VAL A 71 14.52 0.23 -3.97
N ASP A 72 14.01 0.76 -5.10
CA ASP A 72 14.79 1.06 -6.31
C ASP A 72 14.44 2.43 -6.93
N GLY A 73 13.86 3.33 -6.15
CA GLY A 73 13.33 4.62 -6.61
C GLY A 73 11.97 4.53 -7.32
N SER A 74 11.43 3.34 -7.56
CA SER A 74 10.16 3.13 -8.27
C SER A 74 9.16 2.30 -7.47
N ASN A 75 9.60 1.16 -6.92
CA ASN A 75 8.74 0.22 -6.21
C ASN A 75 8.68 0.53 -4.72
N CYS A 76 7.48 0.58 -4.15
CA CYS A 76 7.31 0.81 -2.71
C CYS A 76 8.03 -0.27 -1.89
N LEU A 77 8.66 0.15 -0.81
CA LEU A 77 9.24 -0.73 0.18
C LEU A 77 8.15 -1.28 1.11
N TYR A 78 7.85 -2.57 1.01
CA TYR A 78 6.88 -3.26 1.86
C TYR A 78 7.58 -3.98 3.00
N LEU A 79 7.26 -3.64 4.23
CA LEU A 79 7.84 -4.27 5.42
C LEU A 79 6.77 -4.78 6.39
N PRO A 80 7.02 -5.89 7.10
CA PRO A 80 6.26 -6.23 8.29
C PRO A 80 6.47 -5.15 9.36
N PHE A 81 5.49 -4.95 10.24
CA PHE A 81 5.49 -3.88 11.23
C PHE A 81 6.76 -3.82 12.09
N GLU A 82 7.25 -4.97 12.55
CA GLU A 82 8.46 -5.05 13.39
C GLU A 82 9.73 -4.50 12.71
N GLN A 83 9.80 -4.63 11.39
CA GLN A 83 10.88 -4.03 10.60
C GLN A 83 10.59 -2.55 10.29
N ALA A 84 9.33 -2.22 10.05
CA ALA A 84 8.88 -0.86 9.76
C ALA A 84 9.12 0.11 10.93
N LYS A 85 9.07 -0.35 12.19
CA LYS A 85 9.37 0.46 13.39
C LYS A 85 10.76 1.08 13.41
N LYS A 86 11.69 0.65 12.57
CA LYS A 86 13.01 1.26 12.40
C LYS A 86 12.96 2.60 11.67
N TYR A 87 11.85 2.87 10.98
CA TYR A 87 11.58 4.11 10.27
C TYR A 87 10.78 5.06 11.17
N GLN A 88 10.79 6.33 10.82
CA GLN A 88 9.97 7.35 11.52
C GLN A 88 8.53 7.27 11.01
N LEU A 89 7.78 6.30 11.48
CA LEU A 89 6.38 6.11 11.10
C LEU A 89 5.51 7.21 11.72
N PRO A 90 4.48 7.71 11.00
CA PRO A 90 3.49 8.57 11.59
C PRO A 90 2.65 7.82 12.63
N ASN A 91 2.16 8.53 13.64
CA ASN A 91 1.18 8.00 14.57
C ASN A 91 -0.25 8.30 14.11
N ARG A 92 -1.24 7.86 14.91
CA ARG A 92 -2.65 8.04 14.60
C ARG A 92 -3.07 9.52 14.55
N GLU A 93 -2.57 10.32 15.49
CA GLU A 93 -2.89 11.75 15.60
C GLU A 93 -2.34 12.52 14.41
N GLN A 94 -1.12 12.23 13.98
CA GLN A 94 -0.51 12.83 12.80
C GLN A 94 -1.28 12.46 11.52
N TYR A 95 -1.73 11.20 11.41
CA TYR A 95 -2.54 10.80 10.27
C TYR A 95 -3.93 11.47 10.31
N GLN A 96 -4.56 11.57 11.48
CA GLN A 96 -5.83 12.26 11.63
C GLN A 96 -5.70 13.75 11.26
N GLU A 97 -4.63 14.41 11.69
CA GLU A 97 -4.35 15.79 11.32
C GLU A 97 -4.21 15.97 9.80
N LEU A 98 -3.56 15.01 9.12
CA LEU A 98 -3.46 15.00 7.66
C LEU A 98 -4.85 14.89 7.00
N LEU A 99 -5.76 14.10 7.60
CA LEU A 99 -7.15 13.98 7.11
C LEU A 99 -7.96 15.25 7.32
N ASP A 100 -7.78 15.91 8.46
CA ASP A 100 -8.61 17.05 8.88
C ASP A 100 -8.16 18.37 8.24
N CYS A 101 -6.86 18.51 7.97
CA CYS A 101 -6.25 19.78 7.55
C CYS A 101 -5.90 19.85 6.06
N CYS A 102 -5.82 18.72 5.35
CA CYS A 102 -5.35 18.68 3.97
C CYS A 102 -6.47 18.38 2.97
N GLU A 103 -6.33 18.92 1.78
CA GLU A 103 -7.14 18.55 0.63
C GLU A 103 -6.53 17.31 -0.06
N TRP A 104 -7.39 16.38 -0.49
CA TRP A 104 -6.99 15.13 -1.11
C TRP A 104 -7.52 15.03 -2.52
N ASP A 105 -6.64 15.10 -3.50
CA ASP A 105 -6.96 15.01 -4.93
C ASP A 105 -6.53 13.63 -5.46
N ARG A 106 -7.52 12.80 -5.83
CA ARG A 106 -7.24 11.50 -6.45
C ARG A 106 -6.88 11.67 -7.90
N ARG A 107 -5.78 11.06 -8.30
CA ARG A 107 -5.30 11.04 -9.68
C ARG A 107 -5.04 9.63 -10.17
N ASP A 108 -5.21 9.44 -11.48
CA ASP A 108 -4.95 8.18 -12.17
C ASP A 108 -3.78 8.40 -13.13
N LYS A 109 -2.79 7.52 -13.10
CA LYS A 109 -1.63 7.60 -13.97
C LYS A 109 -1.94 6.93 -15.31
N ASN A 110 -2.09 7.73 -16.38
CA ASN A 110 -2.23 7.29 -17.78
C ASN A 110 -3.33 6.25 -18.04
N GLY A 111 -4.49 6.34 -17.39
CA GLY A 111 -5.60 5.39 -17.59
C GLY A 111 -5.32 3.98 -17.11
N SER A 112 -4.24 3.76 -16.38
CA SER A 112 -3.94 2.53 -15.66
C SER A 112 -4.65 2.51 -14.31
N PHE A 113 -4.75 1.32 -13.72
CA PHE A 113 -5.27 1.17 -12.35
C PHE A 113 -4.30 1.70 -11.28
N ASP A 114 -3.25 2.40 -11.67
CA ASP A 114 -2.26 2.99 -10.77
C ASP A 114 -2.79 4.32 -10.23
N HIS A 115 -3.48 4.25 -9.11
CA HIS A 115 -4.07 5.38 -8.44
C HIS A 115 -3.11 5.97 -7.42
N TYR A 116 -3.08 7.29 -7.35
CA TYR A 116 -2.38 8.01 -6.29
C TYR A 116 -3.19 9.22 -5.82
N TYR A 117 -2.86 9.71 -4.66
CA TYR A 117 -3.47 10.89 -4.07
C TYR A 117 -2.41 11.98 -3.92
N VAL A 118 -2.72 13.16 -4.42
CA VAL A 118 -1.98 14.37 -4.07
C VAL A 118 -2.64 14.94 -2.84
N VAL A 119 -1.90 15.01 -1.74
CA VAL A 119 -2.36 15.58 -0.47
C VAL A 119 -1.77 16.98 -0.34
N ILE A 120 -2.63 17.98 -0.33
CA ILE A 120 -2.28 19.41 -0.37
C ILE A 120 -2.50 19.98 1.02
N GLY A 121 -1.45 20.48 1.62
CA GLY A 121 -1.50 21.09 2.94
C GLY A 121 -2.05 22.53 2.94
N PRO A 122 -2.37 23.08 4.13
CA PRO A 122 -2.87 24.46 4.27
C PRO A 122 -1.97 25.53 3.67
N ASN A 123 -0.66 25.27 3.59
CA ASN A 123 0.31 26.21 2.99
C ASN A 123 0.48 26.04 1.46
N GLY A 124 -0.29 25.12 0.84
CA GLY A 124 -0.23 24.83 -0.59
C GLY A 124 0.88 23.86 -1.02
N HIS A 125 1.74 23.42 -0.12
CA HIS A 125 2.68 22.34 -0.42
C HIS A 125 1.98 21.00 -0.47
N GLN A 126 2.56 20.03 -1.17
CA GLN A 126 1.90 18.76 -1.44
C GLN A 126 2.85 17.56 -1.31
N ILE A 127 2.25 16.41 -1.01
CA ILE A 127 2.91 15.10 -1.03
C ILE A 127 2.11 14.14 -1.91
N GLU A 128 2.74 13.01 -2.30
CA GLU A 128 2.10 11.96 -3.09
C GLU A 128 1.95 10.68 -2.27
N LEU A 129 0.72 10.17 -2.18
CA LEU A 129 0.39 8.89 -1.55
C LEU A 129 -0.12 7.92 -2.61
N ARG A 130 0.61 6.84 -2.88
CA ARG A 130 0.20 5.82 -3.86
C ARG A 130 -0.80 4.84 -3.26
N ALA A 131 -1.81 4.46 -4.04
CA ALA A 131 -2.69 3.35 -3.73
C ALA A 131 -1.98 2.05 -4.11
N SER A 132 -1.05 1.61 -3.29
CA SER A 132 -0.12 0.50 -3.57
C SER A 132 -0.49 -0.81 -2.86
N GLY A 133 -1.67 -0.87 -2.19
CA GLY A 133 -2.11 -2.09 -1.51
C GLY A 133 -1.21 -2.53 -0.36
N TYR A 134 -1.18 -3.85 -0.12
CA TYR A 134 -0.35 -4.50 0.89
C TYR A 134 0.03 -5.92 0.45
N LEU A 135 1.03 -6.53 1.08
CA LEU A 135 1.43 -7.91 0.83
C LEU A 135 0.96 -8.84 1.95
N ILE A 136 0.46 -10.02 1.58
CA ILE A 136 0.29 -11.19 2.46
C ILE A 136 1.25 -12.27 1.94
N GLY A 137 2.30 -12.58 2.70
CA GLY A 137 3.44 -13.30 2.15
C GLY A 137 4.08 -12.46 1.04
N ASP A 138 4.08 -12.98 -0.18
CA ASP A 138 4.59 -12.28 -1.36
C ASP A 138 3.47 -11.89 -2.35
N ARG A 139 2.20 -12.07 -1.97
CA ARG A 139 1.05 -11.76 -2.78
C ARG A 139 0.56 -10.33 -2.52
N LEU A 140 0.49 -9.50 -3.59
CA LEU A 140 -0.04 -8.15 -3.53
C LEU A 140 -1.58 -8.19 -3.51
N GLU A 141 -2.15 -7.55 -2.49
CA GLU A 141 -3.57 -7.45 -2.27
C GLU A 141 -4.04 -6.00 -2.34
N TRP A 142 -5.26 -5.79 -2.84
CA TRP A 142 -5.96 -4.49 -2.81
C TRP A 142 -5.13 -3.31 -3.37
N TRP A 143 -4.39 -3.55 -4.45
CA TRP A 143 -3.51 -2.57 -5.11
C TRP A 143 -4.20 -1.28 -5.60
N THR A 144 -5.53 -1.22 -5.57
CA THR A 144 -6.33 0.01 -5.84
C THR A 144 -6.60 0.84 -4.58
N ARG A 145 -6.09 0.40 -3.42
CA ARG A 145 -6.27 1.05 -2.12
C ARG A 145 -4.93 1.37 -1.52
N GLY A 146 -4.85 2.49 -0.80
CA GLY A 146 -3.63 2.90 -0.13
C GLY A 146 -3.58 2.44 1.32
N TYR A 147 -2.40 2.02 1.72
CA TYR A 147 -2.09 1.65 3.11
C TYR A 147 -0.67 2.08 3.44
N PHE A 148 -0.41 2.36 4.70
CA PHE A 148 0.94 2.42 5.30
C PHE A 148 0.85 2.21 6.80
N TRP A 149 1.96 1.79 7.42
CA TRP A 149 1.99 1.57 8.86
C TRP A 149 1.87 2.87 9.65
N LEU A 150 1.12 2.81 10.75
CA LEU A 150 1.09 3.83 11.79
C LEU A 150 1.75 3.28 13.05
N LEU A 151 2.52 4.13 13.73
CA LEU A 151 3.00 3.83 15.07
C LEU A 151 1.87 4.04 16.06
N ASP A 152 1.54 3.02 16.84
CA ASP A 152 0.58 3.10 17.93
C ASP A 152 1.20 2.45 19.18
N GLU A 153 1.39 3.24 20.21
CA GLU A 153 1.96 2.78 21.47
C GLU A 153 0.98 1.92 22.28
N GLU A 154 -0.32 2.02 21.97
CA GLU A 154 -1.39 1.29 22.66
C GLU A 154 -1.75 -0.05 21.99
N SER A 155 -1.09 -0.41 20.87
CA SER A 155 -1.35 -1.69 20.18
C SER A 155 -0.86 -2.87 21.02
N GLU A 156 -1.77 -3.50 21.75
CA GLU A 156 -1.51 -4.76 22.44
C GLU A 156 -1.80 -5.96 21.51
N GLY A 157 -0.86 -6.91 21.47
CA GLY A 157 -1.07 -8.20 20.80
C GLY A 157 -0.76 -8.20 19.31
N ASN A 158 -1.57 -8.94 18.54
CA ASN A 158 -1.34 -9.22 17.11
C ASN A 158 -1.92 -8.16 16.16
N ASP A 159 -2.65 -7.18 16.67
CA ASP A 159 -3.33 -6.14 15.90
C ASP A 159 -2.48 -4.88 15.84
N GLN A 160 -2.05 -4.53 14.66
CA GLN A 160 -1.26 -3.33 14.39
C GLN A 160 -2.09 -2.34 13.58
N ILE A 161 -1.77 -1.06 13.69
CA ILE A 161 -2.55 -0.01 13.07
C ILE A 161 -1.91 0.43 11.76
N ALA A 162 -2.75 0.67 10.78
CA ALA A 162 -2.37 1.20 9.49
C ALA A 162 -3.30 2.33 9.08
N ALA A 163 -2.78 3.31 8.38
CA ALA A 163 -3.55 4.22 7.59
C ALA A 163 -4.23 3.45 6.45
N TYR A 164 -5.46 3.79 6.17
CA TYR A 164 -6.21 3.36 5.00
C TYR A 164 -6.72 4.58 4.27
N PHE A 165 -6.57 4.59 2.95
CA PHE A 165 -7.16 5.61 2.10
C PHE A 165 -7.61 5.03 0.77
N SER A 166 -8.81 5.43 0.39
CA SER A 166 -9.47 5.15 -0.88
C SER A 166 -10.44 6.28 -1.14
N SER A 167 -10.98 6.41 -2.34
CA SER A 167 -12.04 7.41 -2.56
C SER A 167 -13.42 6.73 -2.36
N PRO A 168 -14.29 7.22 -1.45
CA PRO A 168 -14.13 8.42 -0.60
C PRO A 168 -13.51 8.17 0.80
N ASP A 169 -13.25 6.92 1.18
CA ASP A 169 -12.98 6.51 2.57
C ASP A 169 -11.52 6.69 2.97
N ARG A 170 -11.28 7.26 4.16
CA ARG A 170 -9.96 7.42 4.78
C ARG A 170 -10.08 7.30 6.29
N TYR A 171 -9.31 6.37 6.90
CA TYR A 171 -9.32 6.14 8.34
C TYR A 171 -8.14 5.28 8.79
N ALA A 172 -7.87 5.24 10.10
CA ALA A 172 -6.95 4.27 10.66
C ALA A 172 -7.66 2.91 10.82
N THR A 173 -7.01 1.84 10.40
CA THR A 173 -7.55 0.47 10.46
C THR A 173 -6.56 -0.49 11.10
N ARG A 174 -7.07 -1.59 11.66
CA ARG A 174 -6.23 -2.66 12.19
C ARG A 174 -5.77 -3.59 11.08
N LYS A 175 -4.54 -4.08 11.19
CA LYS A 175 -3.96 -5.11 10.33
C LYS A 175 -3.32 -6.20 11.17
N PHE A 176 -3.47 -7.44 10.72
CA PHE A 176 -2.89 -8.59 11.42
C PHE A 176 -1.39 -8.71 11.21
N MET A 177 -0.72 -9.38 12.16
CA MET A 177 0.66 -9.83 11.97
C MET A 177 0.80 -10.65 10.68
N GLY A 178 1.90 -10.44 9.97
CA GLY A 178 2.17 -11.12 8.71
C GLY A 178 1.83 -10.30 7.46
N TYR A 179 1.13 -9.15 7.60
CA TYR A 179 1.02 -8.20 6.51
C TYR A 179 2.32 -7.39 6.35
N LYS A 180 2.68 -7.09 5.10
CA LYS A 180 3.72 -6.12 4.79
C LYS A 180 3.06 -4.90 4.14
N LEU A 181 3.31 -3.72 4.67
CA LEU A 181 2.74 -2.47 4.17
C LEU A 181 3.84 -1.53 3.70
N PRO A 182 3.52 -0.62 2.78
CA PRO A 182 4.43 0.45 2.39
C PRO A 182 4.84 1.31 3.59
N ILE A 183 6.01 1.91 3.48
CA ILE A 183 6.56 2.81 4.48
C ILE A 183 6.38 4.25 4.03
N HIS A 184 5.72 5.03 4.86
CA HIS A 184 5.64 6.48 4.72
C HIS A 184 6.16 7.11 6.01
N GLN A 185 7.12 8.03 5.89
CA GLN A 185 7.81 8.59 7.03
C GLN A 185 7.32 9.99 7.38
N VAL A 186 7.53 10.37 8.65
CA VAL A 186 7.36 11.74 9.16
C VAL A 186 8.63 12.21 9.89
N ARG A 187 8.70 13.51 10.14
CA ARG A 187 9.80 14.12 10.88
C ARG A 187 9.33 15.28 11.75
#